data_1ca7ea98b4479ab692024c699c56e22f
#
_entry.id   1ca7ea98b4479ab692024c699c56e22f
#
_cell.length_a   1.000
_cell.length_b   1.000
_cell.length_c   1.000
_cell.angle_alpha   90.00
_cell.angle_beta   90.00
_cell.angle_gamma   90.00
#
_symmetry.space_group_name_H-M   'P 1'
#
loop_
_entity.id
_entity.type
_entity.pdbx_description
1 polymer ?
#
loop_
_entity_poly.entity_id
_entity_poly.type
_entity_poly.pdbx_seq_one_letter_code
_entity_poly.pdbx_strand_id
1 'polypeptide(L)'
;MKNPFLSIGEFPDFPNMTPAAAEEALPRLLKEAGARVAALETSATPDWEGFVRALDDAQHPLYAAWGIVSHMQSVCNSESWRKVEEKFQGDIVAFSLRVGQSKRFYELAKRTPADTPARKRILEKMAQGAELSGVALEGAKQARFNAIQAELAQLSNDFSNHVLDATKAFSLVLTKPAEVEGLPAQLKAMMAGDGDPEKGPWKA
;
A
#
# COMPACT_ATOMS: atom_id res chain seq x y z
N MET A 1 -7.17 -4.72 -25.20
CA MET A 1 -6.92 -5.67 -24.08
C MET A 1 -7.71 -5.21 -22.87
N LYS A 2 -8.17 -6.13 -22.00
CA LYS A 2 -8.85 -5.75 -20.75
C LYS A 2 -7.79 -5.24 -19.77
N ASN A 3 -8.06 -4.12 -19.09
CA ASN A 3 -7.10 -3.55 -18.14
C ASN A 3 -6.79 -4.54 -17.00
N PRO A 4 -5.53 -4.91 -16.75
CA PRO A 4 -5.16 -5.96 -15.79
C PRO A 4 -5.47 -5.59 -14.33
N PHE A 5 -5.54 -4.31 -13.98
CA PHE A 5 -5.93 -3.85 -12.65
C PHE A 5 -7.42 -4.02 -12.34
N LEU A 6 -8.27 -4.14 -13.35
CA LEU A 6 -9.73 -4.33 -13.18
C LEU A 6 -10.14 -5.78 -12.97
N SER A 7 -9.21 -6.74 -13.13
CA SER A 7 -9.48 -8.17 -12.95
C SER A 7 -8.19 -8.88 -12.55
N ILE A 8 -7.76 -8.61 -11.32
CA ILE A 8 -6.57 -9.27 -10.74
C ILE A 8 -6.97 -10.69 -10.38
N GLY A 9 -6.28 -11.67 -10.98
CA GLY A 9 -6.45 -13.08 -10.67
C GLY A 9 -5.60 -13.52 -9.47
N GLU A 10 -5.51 -14.82 -9.25
CA GLU A 10 -4.65 -15.41 -8.22
C GLU A 10 -3.18 -14.99 -8.38
N PHE A 11 -2.72 -14.87 -9.62
CA PHE A 11 -1.41 -14.32 -9.96
C PHE A 11 -1.58 -13.05 -10.77
N PRO A 12 -1.06 -11.90 -10.29
CA PRO A 12 -1.09 -10.65 -11.03
C PRO A 12 -0.28 -10.75 -12.33
N ASP A 13 -0.81 -10.18 -13.41
CA ASP A 13 -0.14 -10.11 -14.72
C ASP A 13 0.87 -8.93 -14.74
N PHE A 14 1.92 -9.05 -13.95
CA PHE A 14 2.94 -8.00 -13.78
C PHE A 14 3.50 -7.43 -15.09
N PRO A 15 3.78 -8.24 -16.14
CA PRO A 15 4.27 -7.69 -17.41
C PRO A 15 3.34 -6.67 -18.07
N ASN A 16 2.02 -6.77 -17.85
CA ASN A 16 1.02 -5.88 -18.41
C ASN A 16 0.52 -4.82 -17.41
N MET A 17 0.95 -4.88 -16.15
CA MET A 17 0.63 -3.89 -15.12
C MET A 17 1.53 -2.67 -15.28
N THR A 18 1.08 -1.70 -16.06
CA THR A 18 1.83 -0.47 -16.37
C THR A 18 1.26 0.73 -15.58
N PRO A 19 2.05 1.82 -15.38
CA PRO A 19 1.55 3.05 -14.77
C PRO A 19 0.30 3.59 -15.47
N ALA A 20 0.26 3.57 -16.80
CA ALA A 20 -0.90 4.03 -17.56
C ALA A 20 -2.16 3.18 -17.31
N ALA A 21 -2.01 1.85 -17.21
CA ALA A 21 -3.12 0.97 -16.87
C ALA A 21 -3.64 1.22 -15.43
N ALA A 22 -2.75 1.51 -14.48
CA ALA A 22 -3.13 1.89 -13.12
C ALA A 22 -3.89 3.23 -13.10
N GLU A 23 -3.41 4.26 -13.82
CA GLU A 23 -4.08 5.56 -13.93
C GLU A 23 -5.50 5.46 -14.50
N GLU A 24 -5.75 4.55 -15.44
CA GLU A 24 -7.07 4.30 -16.00
C GLU A 24 -7.97 3.55 -15.00
N ALA A 25 -7.44 2.57 -14.27
CA ALA A 25 -8.23 1.67 -13.43
C ALA A 25 -8.59 2.27 -12.07
N LEU A 26 -7.66 2.98 -11.40
CA LEU A 26 -7.84 3.46 -10.03
C LEU A 26 -9.05 4.35 -9.81
N PRO A 27 -9.37 5.34 -10.67
CA PRO A 27 -10.58 6.16 -10.49
C PRO A 27 -11.87 5.34 -10.54
N ARG A 28 -11.90 4.33 -11.39
CA ARG A 28 -13.04 3.41 -11.48
C ARG A 28 -13.16 2.55 -10.24
N LEU A 29 -12.07 1.97 -9.78
CA LEU A 29 -12.04 1.12 -8.57
C LEU A 29 -12.42 1.91 -7.32
N LEU A 30 -11.92 3.14 -7.16
CA LEU A 30 -12.31 4.07 -6.09
C LEU A 30 -13.82 4.34 -6.10
N LYS A 31 -14.38 4.64 -7.26
CA LYS A 31 -15.82 4.89 -7.42
C LYS A 31 -16.65 3.65 -7.08
N GLU A 32 -16.26 2.49 -7.59
CA GLU A 32 -16.97 1.22 -7.36
C GLU A 32 -16.90 0.80 -5.89
N ALA A 33 -15.71 0.85 -5.28
CA ALA A 33 -15.54 0.56 -3.86
C ALA A 33 -16.34 1.54 -2.98
N GLY A 34 -16.28 2.84 -3.28
CA GLY A 34 -17.05 3.86 -2.59
C GLY A 34 -18.55 3.63 -2.64
N ALA A 35 -19.09 3.24 -3.81
CA ALA A 35 -20.50 2.92 -3.97
C ALA A 35 -20.92 1.67 -3.20
N ARG A 36 -20.10 0.59 -3.23
CA ARG A 36 -20.35 -0.64 -2.49
C ARG A 36 -20.33 -0.40 -0.97
N VAL A 37 -19.34 0.33 -0.48
CA VAL A 37 -19.24 0.71 0.94
C VAL A 37 -20.46 1.52 1.37
N ALA A 38 -20.88 2.51 0.58
CA ALA A 38 -22.07 3.30 0.88
C ALA A 38 -23.37 2.45 0.94
N ALA A 39 -23.51 1.47 0.05
CA ALA A 39 -24.62 0.53 0.10
C ALA A 39 -24.59 -0.33 1.37
N LEU A 40 -23.41 -0.83 1.77
CA LEU A 40 -23.23 -1.62 2.98
C LEU A 40 -23.52 -0.83 4.27
N GLU A 41 -23.25 0.47 4.32
CA GLU A 41 -23.60 1.31 5.49
C GLU A 41 -25.11 1.27 5.81
N THR A 42 -25.95 0.99 4.84
CA THR A 42 -27.40 0.90 5.02
C THR A 42 -27.93 -0.54 5.08
N SER A 43 -27.31 -1.47 4.34
CA SER A 43 -27.83 -2.83 4.14
C SER A 43 -27.12 -3.92 4.96
N ALA A 44 -25.91 -3.67 5.50
CA ALA A 44 -25.14 -4.69 6.20
C ALA A 44 -25.85 -5.19 7.47
N THR A 45 -25.88 -6.51 7.60
CA THR A 45 -26.46 -7.23 8.76
C THR A 45 -25.36 -7.62 9.75
N PRO A 46 -25.65 -7.74 11.07
CA PRO A 46 -24.65 -8.05 12.09
C PRO A 46 -24.31 -9.55 12.11
N ASP A 47 -23.82 -10.05 10.99
CA ASP A 47 -23.31 -11.42 10.82
C ASP A 47 -22.04 -11.41 9.96
N TRP A 48 -21.35 -12.54 9.91
CA TRP A 48 -20.04 -12.63 9.26
C TRP A 48 -20.11 -12.35 7.75
N GLU A 49 -21.07 -12.94 7.05
CA GLU A 49 -21.21 -12.81 5.60
C GLU A 49 -21.78 -11.44 5.21
N GLY A 50 -22.79 -10.96 5.93
CA GLY A 50 -23.46 -9.71 5.63
C GLY A 50 -22.67 -8.45 6.03
N PHE A 51 -21.66 -8.59 6.88
CA PHE A 51 -20.79 -7.46 7.27
C PHE A 51 -19.33 -7.69 6.90
N VAL A 52 -18.65 -8.64 7.56
CA VAL A 52 -17.19 -8.75 7.46
C VAL A 52 -16.75 -9.12 6.05
N ARG A 53 -17.37 -10.17 5.51
CA ARG A 53 -17.08 -10.65 4.16
C ARG A 53 -17.52 -9.64 3.11
N ALA A 54 -18.72 -9.11 3.23
CA ALA A 54 -19.24 -8.12 2.29
C ALA A 54 -18.40 -6.84 2.25
N LEU A 55 -17.88 -6.38 3.41
CA LEU A 55 -17.00 -5.21 3.47
C LEU A 55 -15.64 -5.50 2.84
N ASP A 56 -15.06 -6.68 3.09
CA ASP A 56 -13.82 -7.13 2.46
C ASP A 56 -13.99 -7.20 0.93
N ASP A 57 -15.01 -7.86 0.44
CA ASP A 57 -15.32 -7.99 -0.99
C ASP A 57 -15.56 -6.62 -1.66
N ALA A 58 -16.10 -5.63 -0.93
CA ALA A 58 -16.31 -4.28 -1.44
C ALA A 58 -15.00 -3.50 -1.64
N GLN A 59 -14.01 -3.74 -0.80
CA GLN A 59 -12.73 -3.00 -0.78
C GLN A 59 -11.61 -3.73 -1.51
N HIS A 60 -11.64 -5.06 -1.52
CA HIS A 60 -10.54 -5.90 -2.01
C HIS A 60 -10.04 -5.52 -3.41
N PRO A 61 -10.89 -5.27 -4.44
CA PRO A 61 -10.39 -4.92 -5.77
C PRO A 61 -9.55 -3.63 -5.77
N LEU A 62 -9.94 -2.64 -4.97
CA LEU A 62 -9.21 -1.38 -4.85
C LEU A 62 -7.87 -1.58 -4.14
N TYR A 63 -7.88 -2.27 -3.00
CA TYR A 63 -6.64 -2.47 -2.23
C TYR A 63 -5.67 -3.44 -2.90
N ALA A 64 -6.17 -4.43 -3.63
CA ALA A 64 -5.31 -5.29 -4.45
C ALA A 64 -4.61 -4.49 -5.55
N ALA A 65 -5.35 -3.63 -6.26
CA ALA A 65 -4.78 -2.75 -7.28
C ALA A 65 -3.77 -1.76 -6.68
N TRP A 66 -4.12 -1.10 -5.57
CA TRP A 66 -3.23 -0.17 -4.87
C TRP A 66 -1.97 -0.84 -4.34
N GLY A 67 -2.11 -2.04 -3.77
CA GLY A 67 -0.96 -2.82 -3.30
C GLY A 67 0.03 -3.14 -4.42
N ILE A 68 -0.44 -3.39 -5.64
CA ILE A 68 0.44 -3.57 -6.81
C ILE A 68 1.12 -2.25 -7.19
N VAL A 69 0.42 -1.12 -7.17
CA VAL A 69 1.03 0.20 -7.45
C VAL A 69 2.17 0.47 -6.47
N SER A 70 1.93 0.34 -5.16
CA SER A 70 2.95 0.56 -4.14
C SER A 70 4.10 -0.45 -4.25
N HIS A 71 3.82 -1.71 -4.58
CA HIS A 71 4.85 -2.72 -4.84
C HIS A 71 5.72 -2.34 -6.04
N MET A 72 5.12 -2.01 -7.18
CA MET A 72 5.85 -1.62 -8.38
C MET A 72 6.66 -0.34 -8.18
N GLN A 73 6.14 0.63 -7.43
CA GLN A 73 6.87 1.83 -7.04
C GLN A 73 8.12 1.48 -6.22
N SER A 74 8.04 0.51 -5.31
CA SER A 74 9.18 0.13 -4.45
C SER A 74 10.25 -0.71 -5.16
N VAL A 75 9.86 -1.64 -6.07
CA VAL A 75 10.80 -2.59 -6.70
C VAL A 75 11.20 -2.22 -8.14
N CYS A 76 10.33 -1.51 -8.88
CA CYS A 76 10.55 -1.04 -10.25
C CYS A 76 10.46 0.48 -10.30
N ASN A 77 11.03 1.15 -9.30
CA ASN A 77 10.93 2.60 -9.10
C ASN A 77 11.26 3.39 -10.36
N SER A 78 10.28 4.16 -10.84
CA SER A 78 10.39 5.07 -11.97
C SER A 78 9.59 6.33 -11.73
N GLU A 79 9.90 7.41 -12.43
CA GLU A 79 9.14 8.66 -12.36
C GLU A 79 7.64 8.46 -12.64
N SER A 80 7.30 7.57 -13.58
CA SER A 80 5.90 7.27 -13.92
C SER A 80 5.16 6.53 -12.80
N TRP A 81 5.79 5.59 -12.10
CA TRP A 81 5.18 4.95 -10.94
C TRP A 81 5.02 5.92 -9.76
N ARG A 82 6.02 6.79 -9.50
CA ARG A 82 5.93 7.84 -8.47
C ARG A 82 4.75 8.79 -8.73
N LYS A 83 4.55 9.21 -9.99
CA LYS A 83 3.41 10.06 -10.39
C LYS A 83 2.06 9.41 -10.14
N VAL A 84 1.93 8.10 -10.40
CA VAL A 84 0.69 7.35 -10.10
C VAL A 84 0.42 7.34 -8.60
N GLU A 85 1.42 7.01 -7.80
CA GLU A 85 1.28 6.96 -6.34
C GLU A 85 0.94 8.33 -5.78
N GLU A 86 1.68 9.37 -6.13
CA GLU A 86 1.42 10.75 -5.71
C GLU A 86 -0.01 11.23 -6.07
N LYS A 87 -0.45 10.90 -7.28
CA LYS A 87 -1.77 11.29 -7.77
C LYS A 87 -2.93 10.68 -7.00
N PHE A 88 -2.83 9.42 -6.59
CA PHE A 88 -3.95 8.67 -6.01
C PHE A 88 -3.84 8.42 -4.51
N GLN A 89 -2.68 8.62 -3.90
CA GLN A 89 -2.46 8.38 -2.46
C GLN A 89 -3.48 9.13 -1.59
N GLY A 90 -3.75 10.39 -1.89
CA GLY A 90 -4.73 11.20 -1.16
C GLY A 90 -6.14 10.61 -1.19
N ASP A 91 -6.57 10.12 -2.36
CA ASP A 91 -7.88 9.49 -2.53
C ASP A 91 -7.99 8.16 -1.78
N ILE A 92 -6.91 7.37 -1.79
CA ILE A 92 -6.84 6.10 -1.04
C ILE A 92 -6.91 6.36 0.48
N VAL A 93 -6.17 7.36 0.96
CA VAL A 93 -6.22 7.77 2.38
C VAL A 93 -7.62 8.25 2.77
N ALA A 94 -8.24 9.09 1.95
CA ALA A 94 -9.61 9.58 2.18
C ALA A 94 -10.64 8.43 2.19
N PHE A 95 -10.52 7.48 1.27
CA PHE A 95 -11.35 6.28 1.24
C PHE A 95 -11.17 5.42 2.50
N SER A 96 -9.92 5.17 2.90
CA SER A 96 -9.59 4.39 4.10
C SER A 96 -10.15 5.05 5.37
N LEU A 97 -9.98 6.37 5.50
CA LEU A 97 -10.53 7.13 6.64
C LEU A 97 -12.06 7.09 6.66
N ARG A 98 -12.73 7.22 5.52
CA ARG A 98 -14.17 7.10 5.43
C ARG A 98 -14.67 5.76 5.97
N VAL A 99 -14.03 4.66 5.58
CA VAL A 99 -14.40 3.33 6.06
C VAL A 99 -14.09 3.18 7.56
N GLY A 100 -12.89 3.57 7.99
CA GLY A 100 -12.47 3.47 9.38
C GLY A 100 -13.27 4.35 10.34
N GLN A 101 -13.81 5.48 9.87
CA GLN A 101 -14.64 6.41 10.66
C GLN A 101 -16.14 6.13 10.55
N SER A 102 -16.56 5.05 9.88
CA SER A 102 -17.98 4.68 9.81
C SER A 102 -18.49 4.19 11.16
N LYS A 103 -19.30 5.02 11.83
CA LYS A 103 -19.96 4.64 13.07
C LYS A 103 -20.80 3.36 12.92
N ARG A 104 -21.40 3.17 11.74
CA ARG A 104 -22.18 1.98 11.42
C ARG A 104 -21.31 0.71 11.44
N PHE A 105 -20.16 0.72 10.79
CA PHE A 105 -19.26 -0.44 10.75
C PHE A 105 -18.62 -0.70 12.12
N TYR A 106 -18.31 0.34 12.88
CA TYR A 106 -17.85 0.20 14.27
C TYR A 106 -18.88 -0.54 15.14
N GLU A 107 -20.16 -0.13 15.07
CA GLU A 107 -21.23 -0.80 15.82
C GLU A 107 -21.47 -2.24 15.35
N LEU A 108 -21.38 -2.49 14.04
CA LEU A 108 -21.48 -3.85 13.50
C LEU A 108 -20.32 -4.73 14.00
N ALA A 109 -19.09 -4.23 14.02
CA ALA A 109 -17.92 -4.97 14.51
C ALA A 109 -18.10 -5.39 15.98
N LYS A 110 -18.74 -4.55 16.81
CA LYS A 110 -19.02 -4.85 18.22
C LYS A 110 -20.19 -5.81 18.44
N ARG A 111 -21.12 -5.90 17.49
CA ARG A 111 -22.37 -6.65 17.61
C ARG A 111 -22.40 -7.96 16.85
N THR A 112 -21.53 -8.12 15.86
CA THR A 112 -21.47 -9.33 15.05
C THR A 112 -21.00 -10.52 15.89
N PRO A 113 -21.75 -11.64 15.92
CA PRO A 113 -21.35 -12.84 16.64
C PRO A 113 -20.10 -13.46 16.02
N ALA A 114 -19.23 -14.02 16.86
CA ALA A 114 -18.05 -14.76 16.45
C ALA A 114 -18.14 -16.21 16.94
N ASP A 115 -18.07 -17.15 16.04
CA ASP A 115 -18.13 -18.60 16.28
C ASP A 115 -16.75 -19.24 16.48
N THR A 116 -15.67 -18.50 16.14
CA THR A 116 -14.28 -18.95 16.29
C THR A 116 -13.41 -17.88 16.94
N PRO A 117 -12.31 -18.26 17.60
CA PRO A 117 -11.33 -17.31 18.15
C PRO A 117 -10.75 -16.37 17.08
N ALA A 118 -10.55 -16.88 15.86
CA ALA A 118 -10.04 -16.09 14.74
C ALA A 118 -11.03 -14.99 14.33
N ARG A 119 -12.31 -15.34 14.13
CA ARG A 119 -13.36 -14.36 13.83
C ARG A 119 -13.52 -13.32 14.93
N LYS A 120 -13.49 -13.76 16.20
CA LYS A 120 -13.52 -12.84 17.36
C LYS A 120 -12.36 -11.84 17.27
N ARG A 121 -11.15 -12.32 17.02
CA ARG A 121 -9.96 -11.46 16.90
C ARG A 121 -10.07 -10.47 15.74
N ILE A 122 -10.63 -10.87 14.61
CA ILE A 122 -10.86 -9.97 13.47
C ILE A 122 -11.83 -8.85 13.86
N LEU A 123 -12.96 -9.16 14.46
CA LEU A 123 -13.94 -8.16 14.91
C LEU A 123 -13.37 -7.20 15.95
N GLU A 124 -12.61 -7.71 16.92
CA GLU A 124 -11.89 -6.88 17.90
C GLU A 124 -10.91 -5.92 17.21
N LYS A 125 -10.17 -6.39 16.19
CA LYS A 125 -9.25 -5.55 15.42
C LYS A 125 -9.96 -4.54 14.55
N MET A 126 -11.11 -4.87 13.98
CA MET A 126 -11.93 -3.92 13.23
C MET A 126 -12.44 -2.80 14.14
N ALA A 127 -12.95 -3.12 15.32
CA ALA A 127 -13.39 -2.13 16.29
C ALA A 127 -12.24 -1.25 16.79
N GLN A 128 -11.10 -1.84 17.15
CA GLN A 128 -9.89 -1.11 17.53
C GLN A 128 -9.37 -0.22 16.38
N GLY A 129 -9.37 -0.72 15.15
CA GLY A 129 -8.98 0.05 13.97
C GLY A 129 -9.88 1.28 13.77
N ALA A 130 -11.19 1.13 13.94
CA ALA A 130 -12.12 2.26 13.87
C ALA A 130 -11.86 3.31 14.95
N GLU A 131 -11.58 2.88 16.20
CA GLU A 131 -11.22 3.79 17.30
C GLU A 131 -9.93 4.57 16.96
N LEU A 132 -8.89 3.87 16.48
CA LEU A 132 -7.63 4.48 16.07
C LEU A 132 -7.77 5.36 14.83
N SER A 133 -8.74 5.09 13.97
CA SER A 133 -9.09 5.95 12.82
C SER A 133 -9.91 7.18 13.21
N GLY A 134 -10.26 7.32 14.49
CA GLY A 134 -10.98 8.48 14.99
C GLY A 134 -12.50 8.44 14.76
N VAL A 135 -13.12 7.27 14.81
CA VAL A 135 -14.59 7.09 14.63
C VAL A 135 -15.43 7.91 15.61
N ALA A 136 -14.89 8.22 16.79
CA ALA A 136 -15.54 9.05 17.81
C ALA A 136 -15.29 10.56 17.64
N LEU A 137 -14.40 10.95 16.71
CA LEU A 137 -14.11 12.36 16.49
C LEU A 137 -15.21 13.02 15.64
N GLU A 138 -15.47 14.29 15.92
CA GLU A 138 -16.47 15.09 15.22
C GLU A 138 -15.96 16.52 14.96
N GLY A 139 -16.55 17.17 13.95
CA GLY A 139 -16.31 18.56 13.63
C GLY A 139 -14.82 18.90 13.41
N ALA A 140 -14.33 19.94 14.06
CA ALA A 140 -12.95 20.41 13.89
C ALA A 140 -11.87 19.38 14.28
N LYS A 141 -12.16 18.52 15.28
CA LYS A 141 -11.21 17.47 15.70
C LYS A 141 -11.07 16.40 14.62
N GLN A 142 -12.17 15.97 14.00
CA GLN A 142 -12.15 15.02 12.89
C GLN A 142 -11.44 15.62 11.69
N ALA A 143 -11.75 16.86 11.33
CA ALA A 143 -11.08 17.56 10.22
C ALA A 143 -9.56 17.66 10.45
N ARG A 144 -9.12 18.01 11.67
CA ARG A 144 -7.69 18.07 12.00
C ARG A 144 -7.03 16.71 11.96
N PHE A 145 -7.70 15.67 12.46
CA PHE A 145 -7.21 14.29 12.37
C PHE A 145 -6.99 13.86 10.92
N ASN A 146 -7.98 14.09 10.06
CA ASN A 146 -7.91 13.72 8.65
C ASN A 146 -6.79 14.49 7.92
N ALA A 147 -6.60 15.77 8.23
CA ALA A 147 -5.49 16.57 7.69
C ALA A 147 -4.13 16.00 8.11
N ILE A 148 -3.98 15.59 9.39
CA ILE A 148 -2.75 14.94 9.87
C ILE A 148 -2.49 13.61 9.14
N GLN A 149 -3.51 12.79 8.93
CA GLN A 149 -3.35 11.52 8.21
C GLN A 149 -2.91 11.73 6.75
N ALA A 150 -3.47 12.72 6.07
CA ALA A 150 -3.05 13.08 4.72
C ALA A 150 -1.60 13.58 4.68
N GLU A 151 -1.21 14.46 5.62
CA GLU A 151 0.16 14.96 5.73
C GLU A 151 1.17 13.85 6.06
N LEU A 152 0.83 12.93 6.99
CA LEU A 152 1.68 11.78 7.32
C LEU A 152 1.86 10.84 6.13
N ALA A 153 0.82 10.59 5.33
CA ALA A 153 0.92 9.78 4.14
C ALA A 153 1.90 10.41 3.13
N GLN A 154 1.76 11.73 2.88
CA GLN A 154 2.68 12.45 1.98
C GLN A 154 4.13 12.41 2.49
N LEU A 155 4.35 12.72 3.76
CA LEU A 155 5.69 12.70 4.37
C LEU A 155 6.32 11.30 4.32
N SER A 156 5.54 10.24 4.51
CA SER A 156 6.02 8.85 4.41
C SER A 156 6.46 8.51 2.99
N ASN A 157 5.70 8.97 1.99
CA ASN A 157 6.06 8.77 0.58
C ASN A 157 7.34 9.54 0.23
N ASP A 158 7.42 10.83 0.61
CA ASP A 158 8.59 11.67 0.37
C ASP A 158 9.84 11.06 1.03
N PHE A 159 9.72 10.61 2.28
CA PHE A 159 10.81 9.93 2.99
C PHE A 159 11.28 8.68 2.24
N SER A 160 10.34 7.82 1.81
CA SER A 160 10.67 6.60 1.07
C SER A 160 11.38 6.90 -0.25
N ASN A 161 10.91 7.91 -1.00
CA ASN A 161 11.53 8.36 -2.23
C ASN A 161 12.94 8.93 -1.97
N HIS A 162 13.13 9.74 -0.93
CA HIS A 162 14.44 10.27 -0.57
C HIS A 162 15.43 9.17 -0.19
N VAL A 163 15.00 8.14 0.56
CA VAL A 163 15.85 6.98 0.89
C VAL A 163 16.27 6.24 -0.37
N LEU A 164 15.33 5.97 -1.29
CA LEU A 164 15.63 5.33 -2.56
C LEU A 164 16.61 6.14 -3.41
N ASP A 165 16.41 7.45 -3.50
CA ASP A 165 17.26 8.33 -4.28
C ASP A 165 18.66 8.47 -3.67
N ALA A 166 18.76 8.60 -2.35
CA ALA A 166 20.03 8.63 -1.64
C ALA A 166 20.80 7.31 -1.81
N THR A 167 20.09 6.17 -1.75
CA THR A 167 20.71 4.84 -1.97
C THR A 167 21.23 4.70 -3.41
N LYS A 168 20.45 5.16 -4.41
CA LYS A 168 20.88 5.14 -5.81
C LYS A 168 22.06 6.08 -6.09
N ALA A 169 22.11 7.21 -5.41
CA ALA A 169 23.18 8.20 -5.56
C ALA A 169 24.47 7.80 -4.82
N PHE A 170 24.36 6.95 -3.80
CA PHE A 170 25.53 6.50 -3.06
C PHE A 170 26.39 5.57 -3.91
N SER A 171 27.69 5.80 -3.84
CA SER A 171 28.68 4.95 -4.49
C SER A 171 30.01 5.07 -3.76
N LEU A 172 30.54 3.95 -3.32
CA LEU A 172 31.87 3.85 -2.75
C LEU A 172 32.79 3.07 -3.69
N VAL A 173 33.85 3.72 -4.17
CA VAL A 173 34.85 3.06 -5.01
C VAL A 173 36.05 2.67 -4.16
N LEU A 174 36.33 1.37 -4.08
CA LEU A 174 37.48 0.79 -3.43
C LEU A 174 38.54 0.47 -4.48
N THR A 175 39.78 0.88 -4.26
CA THR A 175 40.87 0.75 -5.25
C THR A 175 42.02 -0.11 -4.77
N LYS A 176 42.07 -0.44 -3.51
CA LYS A 176 43.15 -1.24 -2.90
C LYS A 176 42.65 -2.65 -2.53
N PRO A 177 43.37 -3.72 -2.87
CA PRO A 177 42.99 -5.09 -2.49
C PRO A 177 42.74 -5.28 -1.00
N ALA A 178 43.47 -4.57 -0.14
CA ALA A 178 43.27 -4.62 1.30
C ALA A 178 41.89 -4.10 1.77
N GLU A 179 41.22 -3.26 0.98
CA GLU A 179 39.89 -2.71 1.29
C GLU A 179 38.77 -3.74 1.05
N VAL A 180 39.06 -4.78 0.28
CA VAL A 180 38.13 -5.87 -0.06
C VAL A 180 38.60 -7.22 0.50
N GLU A 181 39.61 -7.22 1.38
CA GLU A 181 40.10 -8.42 2.02
C GLU A 181 38.98 -9.05 2.89
N GLY A 182 38.83 -10.37 2.80
CA GLY A 182 37.76 -11.10 3.51
C GLY A 182 36.39 -11.09 2.84
N LEU A 183 36.18 -10.32 1.78
CA LEU A 183 34.93 -10.38 1.02
C LEU A 183 34.87 -11.68 0.19
N PRO A 184 33.68 -12.32 0.11
CA PRO A 184 33.45 -13.47 -0.78
C PRO A 184 33.79 -13.15 -2.24
N ALA A 185 34.34 -14.13 -2.96
CA ALA A 185 34.70 -13.96 -4.38
C ALA A 185 33.51 -13.49 -5.25
N GLN A 186 32.32 -14.00 -4.99
CA GLN A 186 31.10 -13.59 -5.70
C GLN A 186 30.78 -12.11 -5.49
N LEU A 187 30.96 -11.60 -4.28
CA LEU A 187 30.72 -10.18 -3.97
C LEU A 187 31.79 -9.30 -4.65
N LYS A 188 33.06 -9.71 -4.61
CA LYS A 188 34.13 -9.01 -5.35
C LYS A 188 33.83 -8.95 -6.85
N ALA A 189 33.35 -10.05 -7.43
CA ALA A 189 32.96 -10.09 -8.83
C ALA A 189 31.79 -9.13 -9.16
N MET A 190 30.78 -9.10 -8.30
CA MET A 190 29.65 -8.15 -8.45
C MET A 190 30.11 -6.70 -8.35
N MET A 191 30.99 -6.39 -7.41
CA MET A 191 31.51 -5.03 -7.21
C MET A 191 32.49 -4.59 -8.30
N ALA A 192 33.21 -5.52 -8.94
CA ALA A 192 34.10 -5.23 -10.06
C ALA A 192 33.34 -5.06 -11.38
N GLY A 193 32.09 -5.55 -11.48
CA GLY A 193 31.32 -5.52 -12.71
C GLY A 193 32.02 -6.23 -13.86
N ASP A 194 32.27 -5.51 -14.95
CA ASP A 194 33.01 -6.03 -16.10
C ASP A 194 34.56 -6.01 -15.91
N GLY A 195 35.03 -5.56 -14.73
CA GLY A 195 36.45 -5.49 -14.39
C GLY A 195 37.01 -6.78 -13.83
N ASP A 196 38.28 -6.73 -13.41
CA ASP A 196 38.98 -7.87 -12.77
C ASP A 196 38.59 -7.96 -11.27
N PRO A 197 37.90 -9.02 -10.82
CA PRO A 197 37.53 -9.19 -9.41
C PRO A 197 38.70 -9.18 -8.41
N GLU A 198 39.93 -9.49 -8.87
CA GLU A 198 41.10 -9.53 -8.00
C GLU A 198 41.90 -8.23 -8.01
N LYS A 199 41.68 -7.37 -9.01
CA LYS A 199 42.45 -6.11 -9.18
C LYS A 199 41.61 -4.86 -8.98
N GLY A 200 40.29 -4.97 -9.09
CA GLY A 200 39.36 -3.83 -9.01
C GLY A 200 39.44 -2.88 -10.20
N PRO A 201 38.95 -1.66 -10.09
CA PRO A 201 38.30 -1.11 -8.88
C PRO A 201 36.96 -1.82 -8.54
N TRP A 202 36.59 -1.78 -7.25
CA TRP A 202 35.33 -2.35 -6.77
C TRP A 202 34.39 -1.21 -6.39
N LYS A 203 33.14 -1.29 -6.88
CA LYS A 203 32.09 -0.31 -6.59
C LYS A 203 31.02 -0.93 -5.71
N ALA A 204 30.81 -0.36 -4.49
CA ALA A 204 29.74 -0.70 -3.57
C ALA A 204 28.61 0.34 -3.64
#